data_60a150c304d7bbcf1d293499e4cf823e
#
_entry.id   60a150c304d7bbcf1d293499e4cf823e
#
_cell.length_a   1.000
_cell.length_b   1.000
_cell.length_c   1.000
_cell.angle_alpha   90.00
_cell.angle_beta   90.00
_cell.angle_gamma   90.00
#
_symmetry.space_group_name_H-M   'P 1'
#
loop_
_entity.id
_entity.type
_entity.pdbx_description
1 polymer ?
#
loop_
_entity_poly.entity_id
_entity_poly.type
_entity_poly.pdbx_seq_one_letter_code
_entity_poly.pdbx_strand_id
1 'polypeptide(L)'
;MRVTVSAQQDTRRLLVLAVDDEPHGLQLLVESLRNNPHIGKVYTAVDASEALRVLASDDPEIRERKDQGLPAIDAVFADLQMPGLSGMEMARVFTAMSPAPVLVFVTGHAHEAVNAFDLGAVDYLLKPCSQHRLDRAVDRVLEKLRTVAPPAAGAAAPAAPDDEEVIPVELAGTTKLVPRSSVRWVEAQGDYARLFTKDGSSHLVRIPLTQLEERWEKAGFVRIHRSYLVALNLITELRMGQGGYQVVIGNEEKLLPVSRRHTRELKDRLTGGR
;
A
#
# COMPACT_ATOMS: atom_id res chain seq x y z
N MET A 1 -34.13 13.80 -31.41
CA MET A 1 -34.21 12.50 -30.77
C MET A 1 -32.83 12.24 -30.13
N ARG A 2 -32.65 12.59 -28.86
CA ARG A 2 -31.38 12.43 -28.13
C ARG A 2 -31.40 11.02 -27.50
N VAL A 3 -30.54 10.14 -27.98
CA VAL A 3 -30.31 8.85 -27.36
C VAL A 3 -29.36 9.09 -26.19
N THR A 4 -29.91 9.02 -24.99
CA THR A 4 -29.14 9.02 -23.74
C THR A 4 -28.56 7.61 -23.61
N VAL A 5 -27.27 7.44 -23.90
CA VAL A 5 -26.52 6.22 -23.57
C VAL A 5 -26.29 6.25 -22.07
N SER A 6 -27.13 5.51 -21.36
CA SER A 6 -26.95 5.22 -19.95
C SER A 6 -25.73 4.31 -19.84
N ALA A 7 -24.61 4.83 -19.32
CA ALA A 7 -23.48 4.00 -18.90
C ALA A 7 -23.96 3.12 -17.72
N GLN A 8 -24.36 1.89 -18.00
CA GLN A 8 -24.48 0.87 -16.98
C GLN A 8 -23.07 0.59 -16.44
N GLN A 9 -22.72 1.26 -15.36
CA GLN A 9 -21.62 0.82 -14.51
C GLN A 9 -22.05 -0.54 -13.95
N ASP A 10 -21.37 -1.57 -14.43
CA ASP A 10 -21.46 -2.93 -13.92
C ASP A 10 -20.99 -2.92 -12.46
N THR A 11 -21.94 -2.74 -11.55
CA THR A 11 -21.72 -2.72 -10.09
C THR A 11 -21.65 -4.16 -9.58
N ARG A 12 -20.69 -4.94 -10.10
CA ARG A 12 -20.40 -6.26 -9.57
C ARG A 12 -19.99 -6.10 -8.11
N ARG A 13 -20.76 -6.68 -7.20
CA ARG A 13 -20.43 -6.71 -5.79
C ARG A 13 -19.32 -7.74 -5.53
N LEU A 14 -18.39 -7.40 -4.65
CA LEU A 14 -17.24 -8.22 -4.32
C LEU A 14 -17.63 -9.44 -3.47
N LEU A 15 -17.03 -10.57 -3.77
CA LEU A 15 -16.96 -11.72 -2.88
C LEU A 15 -15.69 -11.58 -2.04
N VAL A 16 -15.83 -11.55 -0.73
CA VAL A 16 -14.69 -11.36 0.18
C VAL A 16 -14.61 -12.47 1.23
N LEU A 17 -13.41 -12.75 1.69
CA LEU A 17 -13.14 -13.68 2.79
C LEU A 17 -12.58 -12.89 3.97
N ALA A 18 -13.24 -13.01 5.13
CA ALA A 18 -12.76 -12.48 6.41
C ALA A 18 -12.11 -13.62 7.21
N VAL A 19 -10.88 -13.39 7.70
CA VAL A 19 -10.11 -14.39 8.46
C VAL A 19 -9.61 -13.80 9.76
N ASP A 20 -9.99 -14.39 10.88
CA ASP A 20 -9.62 -13.93 12.23
C ASP A 20 -9.86 -15.05 13.22
N ASP A 21 -8.87 -15.42 14.03
CA ASP A 21 -9.00 -16.50 15.02
C ASP A 21 -9.76 -16.05 16.28
N GLU A 22 -9.91 -14.73 16.47
CA GLU A 22 -10.74 -14.16 17.54
C GLU A 22 -12.21 -14.06 17.09
N PRO A 23 -13.17 -14.83 17.67
CA PRO A 23 -14.56 -14.82 17.21
C PRO A 23 -15.21 -13.42 17.24
N HIS A 24 -14.87 -12.61 18.25
CA HIS A 24 -15.38 -11.25 18.34
C HIS A 24 -14.78 -10.32 17.29
N GLY A 25 -13.48 -10.45 17.01
CA GLY A 25 -12.77 -9.73 15.94
C GLY A 25 -13.37 -10.06 14.58
N LEU A 26 -13.56 -11.35 14.31
CA LEU A 26 -14.17 -11.83 13.07
C LEU A 26 -15.60 -11.28 12.90
N GLN A 27 -16.42 -11.31 13.93
CA GLN A 27 -17.79 -10.78 13.87
C GLN A 27 -17.80 -9.30 13.53
N LEU A 28 -16.99 -8.47 14.21
CA LEU A 28 -16.90 -7.03 13.93
C LEU A 28 -16.40 -6.74 12.51
N LEU A 29 -15.42 -7.50 12.02
CA LEU A 29 -14.92 -7.39 10.66
C LEU A 29 -16.01 -7.71 9.64
N VAL A 30 -16.76 -8.81 9.84
CA VAL A 30 -17.86 -9.23 8.96
C VAL A 30 -18.97 -8.18 8.94
N GLU A 31 -19.38 -7.64 10.10
CA GLU A 31 -20.38 -6.58 10.18
C GLU A 31 -19.94 -5.34 9.42
N SER A 32 -18.69 -4.92 9.61
CA SER A 32 -18.14 -3.75 8.93
C SER A 32 -18.04 -3.96 7.40
N LEU A 33 -17.65 -5.15 6.94
CA LEU A 33 -17.63 -5.49 5.52
C LEU A 33 -19.03 -5.48 4.91
N ARG A 34 -20.02 -6.05 5.59
CA ARG A 34 -21.41 -6.08 5.11
C ARG A 34 -22.06 -4.71 5.01
N ASN A 35 -21.60 -3.75 5.82
CA ASN A 35 -22.08 -2.36 5.76
C ASN A 35 -21.56 -1.60 4.53
N ASN A 36 -20.56 -2.14 3.82
CA ASN A 36 -20.04 -1.51 2.61
C ASN A 36 -20.87 -1.90 1.38
N PRO A 37 -21.37 -0.93 0.58
CA PRO A 37 -22.26 -1.19 -0.56
C PRO A 37 -21.64 -2.01 -1.69
N HIS A 38 -20.31 -2.05 -1.77
CA HIS A 38 -19.57 -2.78 -2.80
C HIS A 38 -19.35 -4.25 -2.44
N ILE A 39 -19.66 -4.67 -1.22
CA ILE A 39 -19.54 -6.06 -0.78
C ILE A 39 -20.85 -6.79 -1.05
N GLY A 40 -20.76 -7.95 -1.73
CA GLY A 40 -21.90 -8.80 -2.01
C GLY A 40 -22.04 -9.94 -1.01
N LYS A 41 -20.97 -10.68 -0.81
CA LYS A 41 -20.95 -11.84 0.09
C LYS A 41 -19.65 -11.88 0.88
N VAL A 42 -19.76 -12.19 2.15
CA VAL A 42 -18.62 -12.35 3.06
C VAL A 42 -18.56 -13.81 3.50
N TYR A 43 -17.51 -14.50 3.10
CA TYR A 43 -17.13 -15.79 3.64
C TYR A 43 -16.28 -15.56 4.90
N THR A 44 -16.24 -16.54 5.78
CA THR A 44 -15.49 -16.46 7.04
C THR A 44 -14.59 -17.65 7.22
N ALA A 45 -13.48 -17.46 7.90
CA ALA A 45 -12.59 -18.49 8.37
C ALA A 45 -11.97 -18.09 9.70
N VAL A 46 -11.77 -19.04 10.60
CA VAL A 46 -11.14 -18.80 11.91
C VAL A 46 -9.63 -19.09 11.90
N ASP A 47 -9.13 -19.68 10.84
CA ASP A 47 -7.72 -19.98 10.62
C ASP A 47 -7.38 -20.09 9.13
N ALA A 48 -6.09 -20.16 8.83
CA ALA A 48 -5.60 -20.27 7.46
C ALA A 48 -6.02 -21.57 6.77
N SER A 49 -6.19 -22.67 7.50
CA SER A 49 -6.61 -23.95 6.93
C SER A 49 -8.08 -23.91 6.50
N GLU A 50 -8.92 -23.23 7.28
CA GLU A 50 -10.31 -23.00 6.91
C GLU A 50 -10.41 -22.02 5.73
N ALA A 51 -9.59 -20.98 5.72
CA ALA A 51 -9.52 -20.05 4.60
C ALA A 51 -9.18 -20.75 3.28
N LEU A 52 -8.19 -21.65 3.28
CA LEU A 52 -7.84 -22.47 2.11
C LEU A 52 -8.98 -23.42 1.72
N ARG A 53 -9.71 -24.01 2.69
CA ARG A 53 -10.88 -24.85 2.41
C ARG A 53 -12.02 -24.07 1.76
N VAL A 54 -12.26 -22.82 2.19
CA VAL A 54 -13.25 -21.94 1.54
C VAL A 54 -12.87 -21.72 0.07
N LEU A 55 -11.62 -21.39 -0.23
CA LEU A 55 -11.16 -21.21 -1.61
C LEU A 55 -11.23 -22.48 -2.46
N ALA A 56 -11.04 -23.64 -1.84
CA ALA A 56 -11.13 -24.93 -2.51
C ALA A 56 -12.57 -25.48 -2.58
N SER A 57 -13.54 -24.83 -1.93
CA SER A 57 -14.89 -25.35 -1.80
C SER A 57 -15.63 -25.44 -3.13
N ASP A 58 -16.66 -26.32 -3.13
CA ASP A 58 -17.61 -26.50 -4.22
C ASP A 58 -18.83 -25.56 -4.10
N ASP A 59 -18.70 -24.46 -3.35
CA ASP A 59 -19.73 -23.41 -3.32
C ASP A 59 -20.05 -22.97 -4.75
N PRO A 60 -21.35 -22.96 -5.17
CA PRO A 60 -21.73 -22.67 -6.54
C PRO A 60 -21.17 -21.37 -7.09
N GLU A 61 -21.10 -20.32 -6.27
CA GLU A 61 -20.62 -19.01 -6.65
C GLU A 61 -19.08 -19.00 -6.84
N ILE A 62 -18.34 -19.71 -5.98
CA ILE A 62 -16.90 -19.91 -6.11
C ILE A 62 -16.57 -20.76 -7.35
N ARG A 63 -17.34 -21.80 -7.61
CA ARG A 63 -17.17 -22.67 -8.78
C ARG A 63 -17.39 -21.88 -10.07
N GLU A 64 -18.51 -21.17 -10.17
CA GLU A 64 -18.82 -20.35 -11.35
C GLU A 64 -17.69 -19.36 -11.68
N ARG A 65 -17.12 -18.72 -10.65
CA ARG A 65 -16.00 -17.80 -10.83
C ARG A 65 -14.76 -18.49 -11.37
N LYS A 66 -14.40 -19.64 -10.81
CA LYS A 66 -13.27 -20.46 -11.31
C LYS A 66 -13.47 -20.86 -12.76
N ASP A 67 -14.67 -21.27 -13.15
CA ASP A 67 -15.01 -21.64 -14.52
C ASP A 67 -14.89 -20.44 -15.48
N GLN A 68 -15.11 -19.23 -14.99
CA GLN A 68 -14.91 -17.98 -15.72
C GLN A 68 -13.45 -17.48 -15.72
N GLY A 69 -12.52 -18.20 -15.10
CA GLY A 69 -11.13 -17.79 -14.98
C GLY A 69 -10.90 -16.61 -14.03
N LEU A 70 -11.84 -16.36 -13.11
CA LEU A 70 -11.77 -15.32 -12.09
C LEU A 70 -11.20 -15.87 -10.78
N PRO A 71 -10.66 -15.01 -9.89
CA PRO A 71 -10.30 -15.45 -8.54
C PRO A 71 -11.53 -16.02 -7.83
N ALA A 72 -11.35 -17.11 -7.07
CA ALA A 72 -12.40 -17.71 -6.26
C ALA A 72 -13.09 -16.68 -5.34
N ILE A 73 -12.29 -15.80 -4.79
CA ILE A 73 -12.66 -14.67 -3.93
C ILE A 73 -11.96 -13.41 -4.47
N ASP A 74 -12.62 -12.26 -4.49
CA ASP A 74 -12.04 -11.00 -4.98
C ASP A 74 -10.98 -10.46 -4.02
N ALA A 75 -11.26 -10.49 -2.71
CA ALA A 75 -10.33 -10.01 -1.70
C ALA A 75 -10.40 -10.81 -0.40
N VAL A 76 -9.28 -10.86 0.30
CA VAL A 76 -9.14 -11.47 1.63
C VAL A 76 -8.77 -10.38 2.63
N PHE A 77 -9.55 -10.28 3.70
CA PHE A 77 -9.29 -9.43 4.86
C PHE A 77 -8.88 -10.36 6.00
N ALA A 78 -7.61 -10.33 6.40
CA ALA A 78 -7.06 -11.32 7.33
C ALA A 78 -6.28 -10.72 8.47
N ASP A 79 -6.40 -11.33 9.66
CA ASP A 79 -5.43 -11.08 10.72
C ASP A 79 -4.07 -11.71 10.36
N LEU A 80 -3.01 -11.08 10.84
CA LEU A 80 -1.64 -11.57 10.68
C LEU A 80 -1.28 -12.60 11.72
N GLN A 81 -1.73 -12.41 12.96
CA GLN A 81 -1.39 -13.29 14.07
C GLN A 81 -2.55 -14.25 14.34
N MET A 82 -2.38 -15.45 13.86
CA MET A 82 -3.30 -16.56 14.08
C MET A 82 -2.50 -17.79 14.53
N PRO A 83 -3.06 -18.67 15.37
CA PRO A 83 -2.42 -19.93 15.76
C PRO A 83 -2.17 -20.84 14.55
N GLY A 84 -1.03 -21.52 14.53
CA GLY A 84 -0.66 -22.44 13.45
C GLY A 84 -0.02 -21.73 12.28
N LEU A 85 -0.67 -21.71 11.12
CA LEU A 85 -0.21 -21.00 9.93
C LEU A 85 -0.52 -19.51 10.08
N SER A 86 0.52 -18.67 10.15
CA SER A 86 0.36 -17.23 10.28
C SER A 86 -0.33 -16.60 9.07
N GLY A 87 -0.96 -15.43 9.25
CA GLY A 87 -1.55 -14.67 8.15
C GLY A 87 -0.54 -14.36 7.03
N MET A 88 0.73 -14.18 7.38
CA MET A 88 1.81 -13.97 6.40
C MET A 88 2.10 -15.21 5.55
N GLU A 89 2.11 -16.39 6.13
CA GLU A 89 2.31 -17.65 5.40
C GLU A 89 1.10 -17.95 4.52
N MET A 90 -0.11 -17.72 5.03
CA MET A 90 -1.35 -17.81 4.26
C MET A 90 -1.32 -16.83 3.06
N ALA A 91 -0.88 -15.61 3.24
CA ALA A 91 -0.78 -14.62 2.18
C ALA A 91 0.18 -15.05 1.06
N ARG A 92 1.32 -15.68 1.40
CA ARG A 92 2.24 -16.26 0.39
C ARG A 92 1.56 -17.33 -0.46
N VAL A 93 0.73 -18.17 0.16
CA VAL A 93 -0.05 -19.18 -0.58
C VAL A 93 -1.05 -18.49 -1.51
N PHE A 94 -1.76 -17.47 -1.05
CA PHE A 94 -2.76 -16.77 -1.85
C PHE A 94 -2.14 -16.01 -3.02
N THR A 95 -0.99 -15.36 -2.80
CA THR A 95 -0.28 -14.65 -3.88
C THR A 95 0.32 -15.57 -4.94
N ALA A 96 0.55 -16.84 -4.61
CA ALA A 96 0.99 -17.86 -5.57
C ALA A 96 -0.16 -18.44 -6.42
N MET A 97 -1.41 -18.12 -6.10
CA MET A 97 -2.57 -18.56 -6.89
C MET A 97 -2.67 -17.77 -8.21
N SER A 98 -3.28 -18.34 -9.22
CA SER A 98 -3.54 -17.67 -10.49
C SER A 98 -4.98 -17.96 -10.96
N PRO A 99 -5.86 -16.99 -10.98
CA PRO A 99 -5.71 -15.61 -10.48
C PRO A 99 -5.69 -15.53 -8.94
N ALA A 100 -4.89 -14.60 -8.40
CA ALA A 100 -4.76 -14.38 -6.97
C ALA A 100 -5.83 -13.42 -6.44
N PRO A 101 -6.36 -13.63 -5.21
CA PRO A 101 -7.19 -12.64 -4.54
C PRO A 101 -6.37 -11.43 -4.10
N VAL A 102 -7.02 -10.27 -3.97
CA VAL A 102 -6.42 -9.07 -3.40
C VAL A 102 -6.33 -9.20 -1.88
N LEU A 103 -5.19 -8.85 -1.28
CA LEU A 103 -4.97 -9.00 0.16
C LEU A 103 -5.09 -7.67 0.90
N VAL A 104 -5.78 -7.69 2.03
CA VAL A 104 -5.86 -6.61 3.03
C VAL A 104 -5.62 -7.22 4.40
N PHE A 105 -4.70 -6.70 5.17
CA PHE A 105 -4.48 -7.15 6.55
C PHE A 105 -5.26 -6.30 7.55
N VAL A 106 -5.83 -6.95 8.58
CA VAL A 106 -6.60 -6.32 9.65
C VAL A 106 -6.12 -6.90 10.97
N THR A 107 -5.22 -6.21 11.67
CA THR A 107 -4.52 -6.78 12.83
C THR A 107 -4.32 -5.76 13.95
N GLY A 108 -4.12 -6.26 15.17
CA GLY A 108 -3.73 -5.44 16.33
C GLY A 108 -2.25 -5.03 16.37
N HIS A 109 -1.41 -5.59 15.49
CA HIS A 109 0.04 -5.49 15.56
C HIS A 109 0.61 -4.57 14.49
N ALA A 110 1.04 -3.38 14.89
CA ALA A 110 1.59 -2.37 13.99
C ALA A 110 2.95 -2.72 13.37
N HIS A 111 3.71 -3.62 14.00
CA HIS A 111 5.11 -3.91 13.63
C HIS A 111 5.27 -4.76 12.36
N GLU A 112 4.23 -5.47 11.94
CA GLU A 112 4.28 -6.38 10.81
C GLU A 112 3.84 -5.74 9.48
N ALA A 113 3.44 -4.47 9.51
CA ALA A 113 2.98 -3.75 8.32
C ALA A 113 4.02 -3.75 7.18
N VAL A 114 5.30 -3.65 7.50
CA VAL A 114 6.39 -3.63 6.50
C VAL A 114 6.43 -4.94 5.72
N ASN A 115 6.36 -6.07 6.43
CA ASN A 115 6.38 -7.40 5.81
C ASN A 115 5.10 -7.70 5.02
N ALA A 116 3.98 -7.10 5.41
CA ALA A 116 2.68 -7.26 4.74
C ALA A 116 2.68 -6.65 3.32
N PHE A 117 3.29 -5.49 3.16
CA PHE A 117 3.41 -4.85 1.85
C PHE A 117 4.36 -5.58 0.90
N ASP A 118 5.42 -6.22 1.42
CA ASP A 118 6.33 -7.07 0.61
C ASP A 118 5.61 -8.28 -0.02
N LEU A 119 4.45 -8.66 0.54
CA LEU A 119 3.57 -9.71 0.00
C LEU A 119 2.50 -9.18 -0.97
N GLY A 120 2.55 -7.89 -1.33
CA GLY A 120 1.62 -7.29 -2.30
C GLY A 120 0.23 -7.00 -1.73
N ALA A 121 0.07 -6.93 -0.40
CA ALA A 121 -1.18 -6.45 0.20
C ALA A 121 -1.47 -5.01 -0.21
N VAL A 122 -2.73 -4.70 -0.53
CA VAL A 122 -3.13 -3.36 -0.98
C VAL A 122 -3.41 -2.41 0.17
N ASP A 123 -3.71 -2.93 1.36
CA ASP A 123 -3.88 -2.12 2.57
C ASP A 123 -3.57 -2.91 3.85
N TYR A 124 -3.38 -2.13 4.93
CA TYR A 124 -3.10 -2.61 6.27
C TYR A 124 -3.93 -1.82 7.28
N LEU A 125 -4.82 -2.48 7.97
CA LEU A 125 -5.76 -1.89 8.91
C LEU A 125 -5.42 -2.30 10.34
N LEU A 126 -5.29 -1.33 11.23
CA LEU A 126 -5.08 -1.60 12.67
C LEU A 126 -6.42 -1.74 13.39
N LYS A 127 -6.55 -2.78 14.20
CA LYS A 127 -7.67 -2.96 15.14
C LYS A 127 -7.50 -2.01 16.34
N PRO A 128 -8.59 -1.34 16.80
CA PRO A 128 -9.93 -1.33 16.22
C PRO A 128 -10.00 -0.50 14.95
N CYS A 129 -10.59 -1.05 13.89
CA CYS A 129 -10.70 -0.39 12.60
C CYS A 129 -12.04 0.36 12.50
N SER A 130 -12.00 1.66 12.16
CA SER A 130 -13.21 2.42 11.88
C SER A 130 -13.82 2.05 10.52
N GLN A 131 -15.16 2.17 10.38
CA GLN A 131 -15.86 1.93 9.12
C GLN A 131 -15.24 2.70 7.96
N HIS A 132 -14.94 3.98 8.15
CA HIS A 132 -14.32 4.82 7.12
C HIS A 132 -12.95 4.29 6.62
N ARG A 133 -12.13 3.71 7.52
CA ARG A 133 -10.85 3.10 7.15
C ARG A 133 -11.06 1.83 6.32
N LEU A 134 -12.03 1.02 6.72
CA LEU A 134 -12.39 -0.20 5.98
C LEU A 134 -12.96 0.14 4.60
N ASP A 135 -13.82 1.15 4.50
CA ASP A 135 -14.39 1.59 3.21
C ASP A 135 -13.28 2.02 2.24
N ARG A 136 -12.29 2.77 2.70
CA ARG A 136 -11.13 3.14 1.89
C ARG A 136 -10.29 1.93 1.44
N ALA A 137 -10.16 0.90 2.28
CA ALA A 137 -9.48 -0.32 1.89
C ALA A 137 -10.26 -1.07 0.80
N VAL A 138 -11.60 -1.10 0.89
CA VAL A 138 -12.46 -1.66 -0.16
C VAL A 138 -12.32 -0.88 -1.47
N ASP A 139 -12.23 0.45 -1.42
CA ASP A 139 -12.00 1.26 -2.62
C ASP A 139 -10.67 0.91 -3.30
N ARG A 140 -9.59 0.69 -2.53
CA ARG A 140 -8.29 0.25 -3.05
C ARG A 140 -8.35 -1.16 -3.66
N VAL A 141 -9.11 -2.06 -3.06
CA VAL A 141 -9.38 -3.39 -3.63
C VAL A 141 -10.04 -3.26 -5.00
N LEU A 142 -11.09 -2.44 -5.11
CA LEU A 142 -11.80 -2.20 -6.37
C LEU A 142 -10.86 -1.62 -7.45
N GLU A 143 -10.02 -0.68 -7.07
CA GLU A 143 -9.03 -0.09 -7.97
C GLU A 143 -8.01 -1.13 -8.47
N LYS A 144 -7.48 -1.96 -7.57
CA LYS A 144 -6.57 -3.05 -7.93
C LYS A 144 -7.20 -4.05 -8.90
N LEU A 145 -8.45 -4.45 -8.65
CA LEU A 145 -9.17 -5.38 -9.52
C LEU A 145 -9.43 -4.80 -10.93
N ARG A 146 -9.66 -3.48 -11.05
CA ARG A 146 -9.80 -2.81 -12.36
C ARG A 146 -8.51 -2.81 -13.16
N THR A 147 -7.35 -2.71 -12.50
CA THR A 147 -6.03 -2.70 -13.17
C THR A 147 -5.58 -4.09 -13.63
N VAL A 148 -6.14 -5.16 -13.06
CA VAL A 148 -5.82 -6.57 -13.40
C VAL A 148 -6.71 -7.11 -14.52
N ALA A 149 -7.88 -6.51 -14.79
CA ALA A 149 -8.73 -6.89 -15.91
C ALA A 149 -8.05 -6.54 -17.26
N PRO A 150 -8.05 -7.45 -18.28
CA PRO A 150 -7.47 -7.13 -19.58
C PRO A 150 -8.17 -5.90 -20.18
N PRO A 151 -7.44 -4.94 -20.78
CA PRO A 151 -8.02 -3.71 -21.28
C PRO A 151 -8.99 -4.00 -22.42
N ALA A 152 -10.27 -3.66 -22.25
CA ALA A 152 -11.16 -3.47 -23.38
C ALA A 152 -10.57 -2.36 -24.27
N ALA A 153 -10.30 -2.69 -25.52
CA ALA A 153 -9.64 -1.80 -26.48
C ALA A 153 -10.40 -0.47 -26.61
N GLY A 154 -9.76 0.63 -26.24
CA GLY A 154 -10.19 1.97 -26.65
C GLY A 154 -10.45 3.01 -25.57
N ALA A 155 -9.64 3.08 -24.51
CA ALA A 155 -9.58 4.29 -23.70
C ALA A 155 -8.12 4.53 -23.29
N ALA A 156 -7.59 5.71 -23.61
CA ALA A 156 -6.31 6.17 -23.12
C ALA A 156 -6.32 6.13 -21.58
N ALA A 157 -5.36 5.41 -21.00
CA ALA A 157 -5.22 5.31 -19.56
C ALA A 157 -5.01 6.71 -18.96
N PRO A 158 -5.81 7.13 -17.97
CA PRO A 158 -5.37 8.18 -17.08
C PRO A 158 -4.19 7.61 -16.28
N ALA A 159 -3.14 8.40 -16.12
CA ALA A 159 -1.99 8.06 -15.32
C ALA A 159 -2.44 7.49 -13.98
N ALA A 160 -1.88 6.32 -13.59
CA ALA A 160 -2.14 5.69 -12.32
C ALA A 160 -1.92 6.70 -11.18
N PRO A 161 -2.85 6.84 -10.22
CA PRO A 161 -2.53 7.53 -9.00
C PRO A 161 -1.47 6.69 -8.27
N ASP A 162 -0.42 7.37 -7.83
CA ASP A 162 0.76 6.88 -7.15
C ASP A 162 0.45 5.73 -6.17
N ASP A 163 1.28 4.72 -6.26
CA ASP A 163 1.47 3.65 -5.25
C ASP A 163 1.85 4.32 -3.92
N GLU A 164 0.85 4.83 -3.20
CA GLU A 164 1.08 5.61 -1.99
C GLU A 164 1.43 4.69 -0.83
N GLU A 165 2.69 4.41 -0.72
CA GLU A 165 3.25 3.67 0.40
C GLU A 165 3.03 4.44 1.71
N VAL A 166 2.56 3.75 2.74
CA VAL A 166 2.32 4.30 4.08
C VAL A 166 3.31 3.69 5.06
N ILE A 167 4.07 4.53 5.75
CA ILE A 167 5.07 4.10 6.75
C ILE A 167 4.48 4.18 8.15
N PRO A 168 4.37 3.06 8.88
CA PRO A 168 3.98 3.08 10.29
C PRO A 168 5.10 3.66 11.15
N VAL A 169 4.76 4.63 11.99
CA VAL A 169 5.67 5.29 12.91
C VAL A 169 5.14 5.20 14.33
N GLU A 170 5.95 4.69 15.24
CA GLU A 170 5.59 4.63 16.65
C GLU A 170 5.87 5.93 17.38
N LEU A 171 4.87 6.42 18.08
CA LEU A 171 4.92 7.60 18.94
C LEU A 171 4.24 7.27 20.27
N ALA A 172 5.01 7.01 21.33
CA ALA A 172 4.53 6.90 22.70
C ALA A 172 3.22 6.07 22.87
N GLY A 173 3.17 4.84 22.28
CA GLY A 173 2.02 3.95 22.34
C GLY A 173 0.93 4.20 21.28
N THR A 174 1.18 5.10 20.32
CA THR A 174 0.30 5.33 19.19
C THR A 174 1.08 5.13 17.89
N THR A 175 0.55 4.34 16.96
CA THR A 175 1.16 4.20 15.63
C THR A 175 0.54 5.21 14.67
N LYS A 176 1.33 6.19 14.24
CA LYS A 176 0.94 7.13 13.18
C LYS A 176 1.32 6.55 11.82
N LEU A 177 0.40 6.55 10.89
CA LEU A 177 0.63 6.15 9.51
C LEU A 177 1.05 7.38 8.70
N VAL A 178 2.29 7.38 8.19
CA VAL A 178 2.87 8.49 7.42
C VAL A 178 2.86 8.11 5.94
N PRO A 179 2.04 8.76 5.09
CA PRO A 179 2.05 8.52 3.66
C PRO A 179 3.39 8.96 3.05
N ARG A 180 3.97 8.16 2.14
CA ARG A 180 5.19 8.51 1.41
C ARG A 180 5.07 9.86 0.71
N SER A 181 3.92 10.16 0.11
CA SER A 181 3.65 11.44 -0.55
C SER A 181 3.73 12.65 0.37
N SER A 182 3.59 12.44 1.68
CA SER A 182 3.79 13.50 2.68
C SER A 182 5.25 13.73 3.03
N VAL A 183 6.16 12.79 2.72
CA VAL A 183 7.58 12.88 3.07
C VAL A 183 8.30 13.78 2.08
N ARG A 184 9.06 14.74 2.61
CA ARG A 184 9.88 15.68 1.84
C ARG A 184 11.32 15.17 1.68
N TRP A 185 11.91 14.74 2.78
CA TRP A 185 13.25 14.14 2.81
C TRP A 185 13.38 13.18 3.98
N VAL A 186 14.40 12.35 3.93
CA VAL A 186 14.76 11.39 4.98
C VAL A 186 16.20 11.59 5.37
N GLU A 187 16.47 11.51 6.67
CA GLU A 187 17.80 11.59 7.26
C GLU A 187 18.16 10.27 7.95
N ALA A 188 19.31 9.70 7.60
CA ALA A 188 19.83 8.49 8.25
C ALA A 188 20.29 8.76 9.67
N GLN A 189 19.92 7.92 10.62
CA GLN A 189 20.37 7.92 12.02
C GLN A 189 20.75 6.51 12.46
N GLY A 190 21.90 6.01 12.01
CA GLY A 190 22.32 4.61 12.21
C GLY A 190 21.40 3.64 11.49
N ASP A 191 20.81 2.71 12.23
CA ASP A 191 19.84 1.72 11.73
C ASP A 191 18.40 2.29 11.59
N TYR A 192 18.24 3.58 11.90
CA TYR A 192 16.98 4.30 11.82
C TYR A 192 17.03 5.36 10.73
N ALA A 193 15.87 5.73 10.21
CA ALA A 193 15.67 6.87 9.35
C ALA A 193 14.66 7.83 9.96
N ARG A 194 14.94 9.13 9.87
CA ARG A 194 14.02 10.19 10.27
C ARG A 194 13.33 10.75 9.04
N LEU A 195 12.03 10.55 8.95
CA LEU A 195 11.17 11.08 7.89
C LEU A 195 10.76 12.51 8.25
N PHE A 196 10.90 13.45 7.33
CA PHE A 196 10.44 14.84 7.47
C PHE A 196 9.28 15.06 6.52
N THR A 197 8.13 15.48 7.04
CA THR A 197 6.86 15.57 6.30
C THR A 197 6.49 17.01 5.93
N LYS A 198 5.53 17.16 5.01
CA LYS A 198 5.06 18.46 4.49
C LYS A 198 4.40 19.32 5.55
N ASP A 199 3.83 18.71 6.59
CA ASP A 199 3.20 19.36 7.74
C ASP A 199 4.22 19.88 8.79
N GLY A 200 5.52 19.78 8.49
CA GLY A 200 6.59 20.19 9.41
C GLY A 200 6.90 19.16 10.51
N SER A 201 6.20 18.03 10.56
CA SER A 201 6.47 16.95 11.51
C SER A 201 7.71 16.15 11.13
N SER A 202 8.29 15.45 12.11
CA SER A 202 9.32 14.45 11.84
C SER A 202 9.05 13.14 12.59
N HIS A 203 9.37 12.03 11.95
CA HIS A 203 9.08 10.70 12.46
C HIS A 203 10.31 9.80 12.34
N LEU A 204 10.63 9.06 13.41
CA LEU A 204 11.75 8.12 13.42
C LEU A 204 11.20 6.72 13.11
N VAL A 205 11.80 6.03 12.14
CA VAL A 205 11.44 4.67 11.74
C VAL A 205 12.66 3.75 11.77
N ARG A 206 12.47 2.50 12.11
CA ARG A 206 13.54 1.50 12.13
C ARG A 206 13.67 0.84 10.75
N ILE A 207 13.98 1.67 9.75
CA ILE A 207 14.22 1.25 8.37
C ILE A 207 15.53 1.90 7.92
N PRO A 208 16.52 1.12 7.45
CA PRO A 208 17.76 1.69 6.91
C PRO A 208 17.49 2.56 5.67
N LEU A 209 18.26 3.65 5.53
CA LEU A 209 18.08 4.58 4.40
C LEU A 209 18.25 3.90 3.03
N THR A 210 19.11 2.87 2.93
CA THR A 210 19.29 2.08 1.71
C THR A 210 18.04 1.34 1.29
N GLN A 211 17.29 0.79 2.24
CA GLN A 211 16.04 0.11 1.97
C GLN A 211 14.95 1.09 1.49
N LEU A 212 14.89 2.29 2.08
CA LEU A 212 13.98 3.34 1.62
C LEU A 212 14.37 3.86 0.23
N GLU A 213 15.66 3.94 -0.08
CA GLU A 213 16.18 4.32 -1.40
C GLU A 213 15.67 3.36 -2.48
N GLU A 214 15.86 2.04 -2.30
CA GLU A 214 15.43 1.00 -3.24
C GLU A 214 13.91 1.02 -3.45
N ARG A 215 13.14 1.16 -2.37
CA ARG A 215 11.66 1.15 -2.40
C ARG A 215 11.09 2.41 -3.06
N TRP A 216 11.73 3.57 -2.87
CA TRP A 216 11.19 4.87 -3.28
C TRP A 216 11.83 5.45 -4.54
N GLU A 217 12.77 4.74 -5.16
CA GLU A 217 13.40 5.18 -6.40
C GLU A 217 12.36 5.44 -7.50
N LYS A 218 11.44 4.48 -7.70
CA LYS A 218 10.36 4.59 -8.69
C LYS A 218 9.33 5.67 -8.33
N ALA A 219 9.23 6.02 -7.07
CA ALA A 219 8.35 7.08 -6.55
C ALA A 219 8.98 8.48 -6.61
N GLY A 220 10.15 8.61 -7.28
CA GLY A 220 10.80 9.90 -7.48
C GLY A 220 11.64 10.37 -6.31
N PHE A 221 12.04 9.50 -5.40
CA PHE A 221 13.06 9.82 -4.41
C PHE A 221 14.45 9.55 -4.96
N VAL A 222 15.41 10.39 -4.55
CA VAL A 222 16.81 10.28 -4.97
C VAL A 222 17.74 10.44 -3.77
N ARG A 223 18.75 9.60 -3.71
CA ARG A 223 19.80 9.74 -2.71
C ARG A 223 20.77 10.82 -3.11
N ILE A 224 20.95 11.81 -2.26
CA ILE A 224 21.86 12.94 -2.52
C ILE A 224 23.13 12.88 -1.66
N HIS A 225 23.06 12.14 -0.54
CA HIS A 225 24.16 12.00 0.41
C HIS A 225 24.08 10.65 1.11
N ARG A 226 25.18 10.17 1.70
CA ARG A 226 25.15 8.95 2.55
C ARG A 226 24.06 8.98 3.62
N SER A 227 23.67 10.19 4.05
CA SER A 227 22.70 10.40 5.12
C SER A 227 21.37 11.00 4.64
N TYR A 228 21.20 11.32 3.35
CA TYR A 228 20.00 12.01 2.88
C TYR A 228 19.40 11.41 1.62
N LEU A 229 18.08 11.15 1.68
CA LEU A 229 17.21 10.76 0.58
C LEU A 229 16.12 11.85 0.44
N VAL A 230 15.84 12.34 -0.76
CA VAL A 230 14.95 13.49 -0.98
C VAL A 230 13.94 13.22 -2.09
N ALA A 231 12.74 13.77 -2.00
CA ALA A 231 11.76 13.77 -3.08
C ALA A 231 12.24 14.74 -4.18
N LEU A 232 12.50 14.22 -5.38
CA LEU A 232 13.10 14.97 -6.51
C LEU A 232 12.23 16.16 -6.91
N ASN A 233 10.91 16.00 -6.92
CA ASN A 233 9.93 17.04 -7.27
C ASN A 233 9.85 18.20 -6.27
N LEU A 234 10.45 18.07 -5.08
CA LEU A 234 10.49 19.11 -4.06
C LEU A 234 11.82 19.87 -4.02
N ILE A 235 12.78 19.49 -4.86
CA ILE A 235 14.02 20.23 -5.02
C ILE A 235 13.73 21.48 -5.85
N THR A 236 13.90 22.66 -5.24
CA THR A 236 13.67 23.94 -5.91
C THR A 236 14.93 24.52 -6.52
N GLU A 237 16.10 24.25 -5.90
CA GLU A 237 17.38 24.79 -6.36
C GLU A 237 18.55 23.83 -6.06
N LEU A 238 19.58 23.90 -6.90
CA LEU A 238 20.88 23.29 -6.65
C LEU A 238 21.91 24.43 -6.52
N ARG A 239 22.38 24.69 -5.32
CA ARG A 239 23.35 25.78 -5.00
C ARG A 239 24.75 25.21 -4.86
N MET A 240 25.73 25.97 -5.29
CA MET A 240 27.16 25.70 -5.03
C MET A 240 27.60 26.52 -3.83
N GLY A 241 27.99 25.89 -2.72
CA GLY A 241 28.48 26.52 -1.52
C GLY A 241 29.99 26.23 -1.28
N GLN A 242 30.55 26.75 -0.18
CA GLN A 242 31.95 26.56 0.16
C GLN A 242 32.37 25.10 0.41
N GLY A 243 31.40 24.22 0.74
CA GLY A 243 31.61 22.78 0.99
C GLY A 243 31.20 21.83 -0.15
N GLY A 244 30.77 22.34 -1.29
CA GLY A 244 30.24 21.56 -2.42
C GLY A 244 28.80 21.91 -2.76
N TYR A 245 28.11 21.03 -3.48
CA TYR A 245 26.72 21.26 -3.86
C TYR A 245 25.76 21.01 -2.70
N GLN A 246 24.71 21.80 -2.66
CA GLN A 246 23.59 21.70 -1.72
C GLN A 246 22.27 21.83 -2.50
N VAL A 247 21.25 21.10 -2.10
CA VAL A 247 19.88 21.25 -2.61
C VAL A 247 19.04 22.07 -1.64
N VAL A 248 18.16 22.89 -2.20
CA VAL A 248 17.10 23.59 -1.48
C VAL A 248 15.81 22.80 -1.63
N ILE A 249 15.11 22.51 -0.53
CA ILE A 249 13.88 21.73 -0.54
C ILE A 249 12.71 22.60 -0.10
N GLY A 250 11.74 22.76 -0.99
CA GLY A 250 10.48 23.47 -0.75
C GLY A 250 10.66 24.95 -0.41
N ASN A 251 9.56 25.59 0.03
CA ASN A 251 9.54 27.04 0.31
C ASN A 251 10.22 27.43 1.62
N GLU A 252 10.60 26.48 2.47
CA GLU A 252 11.26 26.73 3.78
C GLU A 252 12.78 26.79 3.68
N GLU A 253 13.33 26.83 2.47
CA GLU A 253 14.77 26.92 2.18
C GLU A 253 15.68 25.95 2.97
N LYS A 254 15.19 24.74 3.23
CA LYS A 254 16.03 23.73 3.88
C LYS A 254 17.17 23.33 2.96
N LEU A 255 18.41 23.61 3.39
CA LEU A 255 19.63 23.26 2.68
C LEU A 255 20.12 21.88 3.11
N LEU A 256 20.28 20.96 2.15
CA LEU A 256 20.84 19.62 2.38
C LEU A 256 22.10 19.42 1.51
N PRO A 257 23.19 18.86 2.08
CA PRO A 257 24.43 18.65 1.34
C PRO A 257 24.29 17.54 0.31
N VAL A 258 24.90 17.72 -0.86
CA VAL A 258 25.02 16.72 -1.92
C VAL A 258 26.45 16.19 -1.94
N SER A 259 26.60 14.86 -1.85
CA SER A 259 27.94 14.28 -1.95
C SER A 259 28.46 14.35 -3.38
N ARG A 260 29.79 14.38 -3.54
CA ARG A 260 30.45 14.44 -4.87
C ARG A 260 30.00 13.27 -5.77
N ARG A 261 29.78 12.10 -5.21
CA ARG A 261 29.35 10.90 -5.93
C ARG A 261 27.97 11.07 -6.55
N HIS A 262 27.02 11.68 -5.83
CA HIS A 262 25.63 11.82 -6.28
C HIS A 262 25.38 13.12 -7.09
N THR A 263 26.34 14.02 -7.16
CA THR A 263 26.15 15.31 -7.85
C THR A 263 25.85 15.18 -9.33
N ARG A 264 26.52 14.25 -10.02
CA ARG A 264 26.34 14.05 -11.47
C ARG A 264 24.96 13.47 -11.76
N GLU A 265 24.61 12.38 -11.09
CA GLU A 265 23.31 11.71 -11.24
C GLU A 265 22.16 12.67 -10.91
N LEU A 266 22.28 13.44 -9.82
CA LEU A 266 21.26 14.42 -9.45
C LEU A 266 21.09 15.50 -10.53
N LYS A 267 22.16 16.03 -11.09
CA LYS A 267 22.09 16.99 -12.21
C LYS A 267 21.38 16.41 -13.42
N ASP A 268 21.74 15.19 -13.81
CA ASP A 268 21.14 14.51 -14.95
C ASP A 268 19.63 14.30 -14.74
N ARG A 269 19.22 13.93 -13.53
CA ARG A 269 17.78 13.77 -13.17
C ARG A 269 17.02 15.10 -13.11
N LEU A 270 17.66 16.20 -12.65
CA LEU A 270 17.02 17.53 -12.58
C LEU A 270 16.93 18.22 -13.94
N THR A 271 17.83 17.95 -14.87
CA THR A 271 17.85 18.59 -16.20
C THR A 271 17.10 17.77 -17.26
N GLY A 272 16.47 16.65 -16.88
CA GLY A 272 15.78 15.77 -17.81
C GLY A 272 16.75 15.24 -18.84
N GLY A 273 17.53 14.20 -18.48
CA GLY A 273 18.54 13.63 -19.39
C GLY A 273 17.97 13.38 -20.78
N ARG A 274 18.57 14.06 -21.77
CA ARG A 274 18.39 13.80 -23.20
C ARG A 274 19.07 12.50 -23.57
#